data_70748fd1b061679554e952a1fcc6cbf2
#
_entry.id   70748fd1b061679554e952a1fcc6cbf2
#
_cell.length_a   1.000
_cell.length_b   1.000
_cell.length_c   1.000
_cell.angle_alpha   90.00
_cell.angle_beta   90.00
_cell.angle_gamma   90.00
#
_symmetry.space_group_name_H-M   'P 1'
#
loop_
_entity.id
_entity.type
_entity.pdbx_description
1 polymer ?
#
loop_
_entity_poly.entity_id
_entity_poly.type
_entity_poly.pdbx_seq_one_letter_code
_entity_poly.pdbx_strand_id
1 'polypeptide(L)'
;MGKVVLVTGVARPLGARFVERIAERPDVDRVVGVDAAPEPAGLPAGVRYAQVDPRRPAIARVIAEHEVDTVVHLNVTALGHGGRAAVKESNVIGTMQLLGACQQAPGLGRLVVKSTTAVYGSAPRDPAVFGERMQPKALPPGGFARDAAEVEGYVRGFARRRPDVAVTVLRFANILGPDGDTPLAAYFRLPVLPTAFGHDPRLQFVHEDDALEALRLAALGAPTGTYNVAGDGVLLLSQCARRLGRPTVPLLRPALGLVAQLARQLSAPADRAFSQEQLQLLTHGRVVDTAQLRDRYGWAPRRTTPETFADFVAHSSPGPLPPERLTAVTDRLAGLLGEPHHPTDTQELRPR
;
A
#
# COMPACT_ATOMS: atom_id res chain seq x y z
N MET A 1 -2.35 -12.57 30.48
CA MET A 1 -1.62 -13.21 29.39
C MET A 1 -1.49 -12.21 28.26
N GLY A 2 -0.27 -11.98 27.79
CA GLY A 2 -0.05 -11.16 26.61
C GLY A 2 -0.47 -11.88 25.34
N LYS A 3 -0.45 -11.18 24.20
CA LYS A 3 -0.90 -11.71 22.91
C LYS A 3 0.14 -12.60 22.25
N VAL A 4 -0.32 -13.63 21.55
CA VAL A 4 0.49 -14.42 20.61
C VAL A 4 0.12 -14.02 19.18
N VAL A 5 1.02 -13.24 18.54
CA VAL A 5 0.76 -12.61 17.26
C VAL A 5 1.47 -13.37 16.14
N LEU A 6 0.72 -13.89 15.17
CA LEU A 6 1.27 -14.43 13.94
C LEU A 6 1.25 -13.35 12.85
N VAL A 7 2.39 -13.15 12.20
CA VAL A 7 2.58 -12.18 11.11
C VAL A 7 2.98 -12.91 9.85
N THR A 8 2.23 -12.75 8.76
CA THR A 8 2.61 -13.28 7.44
C THR A 8 3.31 -12.22 6.59
N GLY A 9 4.22 -12.63 5.72
CA GLY A 9 4.95 -11.70 4.84
C GLY A 9 6.12 -11.00 5.52
N VAL A 10 6.73 -11.64 6.50
CA VAL A 10 7.83 -11.09 7.31
C VAL A 10 9.16 -11.00 6.58
N ALA A 11 9.34 -11.71 5.48
CA ALA A 11 10.53 -11.55 4.62
C ALA A 11 10.50 -10.27 3.76
N ARG A 12 9.44 -9.47 3.86
CA ARG A 12 9.31 -8.17 3.17
C ARG A 12 9.63 -7.02 4.12
N PRO A 13 10.14 -5.88 3.62
CA PRO A 13 10.54 -4.75 4.47
C PRO A 13 9.46 -4.33 5.49
N LEU A 14 8.21 -4.13 5.02
CA LEU A 14 7.11 -3.73 5.91
C LEU A 14 6.83 -4.80 6.99
N GLY A 15 6.88 -6.09 6.62
CA GLY A 15 6.63 -7.20 7.55
C GLY A 15 7.74 -7.33 8.58
N ALA A 16 9.01 -7.25 8.18
CA ALA A 16 10.16 -7.29 9.08
C ALA A 16 10.10 -6.13 10.10
N ARG A 17 9.91 -4.90 9.63
CA ARG A 17 9.76 -3.72 10.51
C ARG A 17 8.53 -3.79 11.42
N PHE A 18 7.45 -4.40 10.96
CA PHE A 18 6.29 -4.61 11.80
C PHE A 18 6.58 -5.59 12.93
N VAL A 19 7.26 -6.71 12.63
CA VAL A 19 7.67 -7.70 13.63
C VAL A 19 8.61 -7.09 14.66
N GLU A 20 9.58 -6.27 14.25
CA GLU A 20 10.47 -5.54 15.16
C GLU A 20 9.66 -4.69 16.16
N ARG A 21 8.75 -3.85 15.64
CA ARG A 21 7.95 -2.94 16.49
C ARG A 21 6.97 -3.66 17.42
N ILE A 22 6.40 -4.78 16.99
CA ILE A 22 5.39 -5.46 17.80
C ILE A 22 6.03 -6.40 18.84
N ALA A 23 7.21 -6.94 18.57
CA ALA A 23 7.95 -7.78 19.50
C ALA A 23 8.44 -7.03 20.76
N GLU A 24 8.63 -5.72 20.66
CA GLU A 24 9.03 -4.86 21.78
C GLU A 24 7.87 -4.50 22.72
N ARG A 25 6.66 -4.92 22.40
CA ARG A 25 5.47 -4.51 23.15
C ARG A 25 5.27 -5.37 24.42
N PRO A 26 5.03 -4.75 25.58
CA PRO A 26 4.81 -5.50 26.83
C PRO A 26 3.48 -6.29 26.85
N ASP A 27 2.55 -5.96 25.97
CA ASP A 27 1.27 -6.63 25.80
C ASP A 27 1.32 -7.78 24.75
N VAL A 28 2.53 -8.11 24.25
CA VAL A 28 2.78 -9.21 23.31
C VAL A 28 3.77 -10.21 23.95
N ASP A 29 3.29 -11.42 24.20
CA ASP A 29 4.12 -12.49 24.80
C ASP A 29 5.01 -13.17 23.76
N ARG A 30 4.51 -13.29 22.52
CA ARG A 30 5.21 -14.00 21.45
C ARG A 30 4.83 -13.47 20.08
N VAL A 31 5.81 -13.43 19.19
CA VAL A 31 5.59 -13.17 17.76
C VAL A 31 6.04 -14.37 16.94
N VAL A 32 5.20 -14.80 16.00
CA VAL A 32 5.48 -15.88 15.05
C VAL A 32 5.47 -15.29 13.64
N GLY A 33 6.64 -15.17 13.03
CA GLY A 33 6.80 -14.73 11.65
C GLY A 33 6.62 -15.90 10.68
N VAL A 34 5.83 -15.71 9.63
CA VAL A 34 5.58 -16.73 8.59
C VAL A 34 5.86 -16.18 7.21
N ASP A 35 6.67 -16.88 6.44
CA ASP A 35 6.90 -16.59 5.02
C ASP A 35 7.33 -17.85 4.26
N ALA A 36 7.21 -17.84 2.93
CA ALA A 36 7.74 -18.89 2.07
C ALA A 36 9.27 -18.79 1.85
N ALA A 37 9.80 -17.58 1.98
CA ALA A 37 11.23 -17.30 1.88
C ALA A 37 12.01 -17.90 3.06
N PRO A 38 13.32 -18.09 2.97
CA PRO A 38 14.17 -18.37 4.11
C PRO A 38 14.07 -17.28 5.18
N GLU A 39 14.42 -17.65 6.41
CA GLU A 39 14.43 -16.71 7.54
C GLU A 39 15.28 -15.46 7.21
N PRO A 40 14.69 -14.26 7.30
CA PRO A 40 15.43 -13.03 7.05
C PRO A 40 16.47 -12.81 8.14
N ALA A 41 17.66 -12.36 7.75
CA ALA A 41 18.69 -11.97 8.70
C ALA A 41 18.19 -10.79 9.56
N GLY A 42 18.45 -10.84 10.88
CA GLY A 42 18.16 -9.72 11.78
C GLY A 42 16.77 -9.73 12.41
N LEU A 43 16.03 -10.83 12.38
CA LEU A 43 14.82 -10.93 13.19
C LEU A 43 15.13 -10.73 14.68
N PRO A 44 14.29 -10.01 15.45
CA PRO A 44 14.51 -9.78 16.87
C PRO A 44 14.60 -11.08 17.67
N ALA A 45 15.44 -11.09 18.70
CA ALA A 45 15.50 -12.19 19.63
C ALA A 45 14.11 -12.43 20.27
N GLY A 46 13.64 -13.68 20.24
CA GLY A 46 12.30 -14.04 20.75
C GLY A 46 11.21 -14.13 19.69
N VAL A 47 11.43 -13.66 18.48
CA VAL A 47 10.56 -13.94 17.35
C VAL A 47 10.80 -15.37 16.87
N ARG A 48 9.72 -16.14 16.72
CA ARG A 48 9.79 -17.48 16.13
C ARG A 48 9.54 -17.35 14.63
N TYR A 49 10.38 -17.98 13.82
CA TYR A 49 10.19 -18.02 12.38
C TYR A 49 9.71 -19.38 11.92
N ALA A 50 8.67 -19.41 11.11
CA ALA A 50 8.18 -20.62 10.45
C ALA A 50 8.24 -20.43 8.92
N GLN A 51 9.15 -21.14 8.28
CA GLN A 51 9.21 -21.17 6.79
C GLN A 51 8.05 -22.00 6.26
N VAL A 52 6.97 -21.34 5.90
CA VAL A 52 5.76 -21.99 5.38
C VAL A 52 5.27 -21.26 4.13
N ASP A 53 5.10 -22.01 3.06
CA ASP A 53 4.40 -21.51 1.87
C ASP A 53 2.93 -21.29 2.21
N PRO A 54 2.43 -20.02 2.18
CA PRO A 54 1.07 -19.69 2.58
C PRO A 54 -0.01 -20.39 1.72
N ARG A 55 0.36 -20.94 0.55
CA ARG A 55 -0.52 -21.72 -0.31
C ARG A 55 -0.71 -23.17 0.18
N ARG A 56 0.00 -23.58 1.21
CA ARG A 56 -0.03 -24.93 1.78
C ARG A 56 -0.81 -24.99 3.09
N PRO A 57 -1.47 -26.12 3.43
CA PRO A 57 -2.22 -26.26 4.67
C PRO A 57 -1.37 -26.21 5.94
N ALA A 58 -0.04 -26.26 5.81
CA ALA A 58 0.90 -26.27 6.95
C ALA A 58 0.74 -25.09 7.91
N ILE A 59 0.19 -23.96 7.47
CA ILE A 59 -0.06 -22.80 8.31
C ILE A 59 -1.03 -23.10 9.48
N ALA A 60 -1.95 -24.04 9.29
CA ALA A 60 -2.89 -24.46 10.34
C ALA A 60 -2.14 -25.07 11.55
N ARG A 61 -1.09 -25.86 11.26
CA ARG A 61 -0.24 -26.44 12.31
C ARG A 61 0.50 -25.35 13.08
N VAL A 62 1.07 -24.37 12.40
CA VAL A 62 1.77 -23.24 13.05
C VAL A 62 0.82 -22.47 13.98
N ILE A 63 -0.41 -22.18 13.53
CA ILE A 63 -1.42 -21.49 14.36
C ILE A 63 -1.74 -22.29 15.63
N ALA A 64 -1.93 -23.62 15.49
CA ALA A 64 -2.27 -24.49 16.60
C ALA A 64 -1.09 -24.70 17.59
N GLU A 65 0.11 -25.01 17.08
CA GLU A 65 1.31 -25.25 17.90
C GLU A 65 1.73 -24.05 18.74
N HIS A 66 1.48 -22.85 18.23
CA HIS A 66 1.85 -21.61 18.93
C HIS A 66 0.70 -20.98 19.70
N GLU A 67 -0.51 -21.58 19.67
CA GLU A 67 -1.72 -21.04 20.33
C GLU A 67 -1.99 -19.58 19.93
N VAL A 68 -1.94 -19.30 18.64
CA VAL A 68 -2.08 -17.94 18.08
C VAL A 68 -3.45 -17.37 18.36
N ASP A 69 -3.51 -16.20 19.00
CA ASP A 69 -4.75 -15.46 19.26
C ASP A 69 -4.98 -14.29 18.28
N THR A 70 -3.92 -13.78 17.67
CA THR A 70 -3.97 -12.64 16.76
C THR A 70 -3.20 -12.94 15.47
N VAL A 71 -3.83 -12.76 14.32
CA VAL A 71 -3.19 -12.90 12.99
C VAL A 71 -3.12 -11.54 12.31
N VAL A 72 -1.93 -11.17 11.83
CA VAL A 72 -1.68 -9.98 11.00
C VAL A 72 -1.22 -10.44 9.62
N HIS A 73 -2.11 -10.34 8.65
CA HIS A 73 -1.86 -10.80 7.27
C HIS A 73 -1.32 -9.65 6.40
N LEU A 74 0.00 -9.64 6.17
CA LEU A 74 0.69 -8.61 5.38
C LEU A 74 1.05 -9.08 3.96
N ASN A 75 0.84 -10.37 3.63
CA ASN A 75 1.29 -10.96 2.37
C ASN A 75 0.37 -10.65 1.16
N VAL A 76 -0.47 -9.63 1.24
CA VAL A 76 -1.23 -9.11 0.08
C VAL A 76 -0.41 -8.02 -0.60
N THR A 77 0.14 -8.32 -1.78
CA THR A 77 1.19 -7.50 -2.40
C THR A 77 1.07 -7.40 -3.91
N ALA A 78 1.52 -6.26 -4.46
CA ALA A 78 1.63 -6.07 -5.91
C ALA A 78 2.89 -6.70 -6.52
N LEU A 79 3.92 -6.94 -5.69
CA LEU A 79 5.23 -7.41 -6.10
C LEU A 79 5.52 -8.78 -5.50
N GLY A 80 6.21 -9.64 -6.26
CA GLY A 80 6.64 -10.96 -5.80
C GLY A 80 7.52 -11.65 -6.84
N HIS A 81 8.11 -12.76 -6.44
CA HIS A 81 8.90 -13.61 -7.33
C HIS A 81 8.00 -14.53 -8.16
N GLY A 82 8.45 -14.94 -9.34
CA GLY A 82 7.72 -15.91 -10.19
C GLY A 82 6.65 -15.29 -11.10
N GLY A 83 6.63 -13.97 -11.25
CA GLY A 83 5.73 -13.28 -12.17
C GLY A 83 4.29 -13.14 -11.66
N ARG A 84 3.42 -12.56 -12.49
CA ARG A 84 2.05 -12.15 -12.09
C ARG A 84 1.17 -13.30 -11.60
N ALA A 85 1.27 -14.47 -12.24
CA ALA A 85 0.47 -15.65 -11.87
C ALA A 85 0.83 -16.15 -10.46
N ALA A 86 2.11 -16.24 -10.14
CA ALA A 86 2.59 -16.64 -8.83
C ALA A 86 2.21 -15.64 -7.74
N VAL A 87 2.26 -14.33 -8.04
CA VAL A 87 1.81 -13.27 -7.11
C VAL A 87 0.32 -13.40 -6.85
N LYS A 88 -0.51 -13.60 -7.87
CA LYS A 88 -1.96 -13.82 -7.71
C LYS A 88 -2.24 -15.04 -6.85
N GLU A 89 -1.58 -16.14 -7.15
CA GLU A 89 -1.74 -17.38 -6.39
C GLU A 89 -1.35 -17.19 -4.92
N SER A 90 -0.24 -16.52 -4.65
CA SER A 90 0.17 -16.19 -3.28
C SER A 90 -0.85 -15.29 -2.57
N ASN A 91 -1.34 -14.25 -3.24
CA ASN A 91 -2.34 -13.34 -2.67
C ASN A 91 -3.67 -14.05 -2.39
N VAL A 92 -4.21 -14.75 -3.38
CA VAL A 92 -5.58 -15.30 -3.33
C VAL A 92 -5.59 -16.67 -2.63
N ILE A 93 -4.83 -17.65 -3.14
CA ILE A 93 -4.82 -18.99 -2.55
C ILE A 93 -4.15 -18.98 -1.17
N GLY A 94 -3.06 -18.20 -1.01
CA GLY A 94 -2.42 -18.04 0.29
C GLY A 94 -3.36 -17.48 1.34
N THR A 95 -4.15 -16.46 1.00
CA THR A 95 -5.18 -15.92 1.91
C THR A 95 -6.27 -16.95 2.20
N MET A 96 -6.75 -17.68 1.19
CA MET A 96 -7.78 -18.73 1.41
C MET A 96 -7.30 -19.80 2.38
N GLN A 97 -6.06 -20.27 2.25
CA GLN A 97 -5.47 -21.26 3.16
C GLN A 97 -5.32 -20.71 4.58
N LEU A 98 -4.83 -19.46 4.71
CA LEU A 98 -4.77 -18.80 6.01
C LEU A 98 -6.14 -18.67 6.68
N LEU A 99 -7.16 -18.22 5.95
CA LEU A 99 -8.53 -18.09 6.48
C LEU A 99 -9.12 -19.46 6.82
N GLY A 100 -8.83 -20.51 6.06
CA GLY A 100 -9.19 -21.88 6.38
C GLY A 100 -8.56 -22.35 7.70
N ALA A 101 -7.28 -22.05 7.92
CA ALA A 101 -6.60 -22.34 9.17
C ALA A 101 -7.20 -21.53 10.34
N CYS A 102 -7.44 -20.24 10.15
CA CYS A 102 -8.10 -19.36 11.11
C CYS A 102 -9.54 -19.84 11.47
N GLN A 103 -10.25 -20.43 10.51
CA GLN A 103 -11.59 -20.97 10.75
C GLN A 103 -11.58 -22.13 11.77
N GLN A 104 -10.48 -22.89 11.80
CA GLN A 104 -10.31 -24.07 12.66
C GLN A 104 -9.59 -23.76 13.99
N ALA A 105 -9.16 -22.52 14.19
CA ALA A 105 -8.42 -22.09 15.38
C ALA A 105 -9.40 -21.54 16.45
N PRO A 106 -9.71 -22.29 17.53
CA PRO A 106 -10.69 -21.87 18.54
C PRO A 106 -10.17 -20.69 19.39
N GLY A 107 -8.84 -20.59 19.59
CA GLY A 107 -8.20 -19.52 20.36
C GLY A 107 -8.04 -18.20 19.60
N LEU A 108 -8.34 -18.17 18.29
CA LEU A 108 -8.18 -16.95 17.50
C LEU A 108 -9.24 -15.92 17.85
N GLY A 109 -8.82 -14.78 18.38
CA GLY A 109 -9.70 -13.66 18.72
C GLY A 109 -9.60 -12.48 17.75
N ARG A 110 -8.53 -12.38 16.92
CA ARG A 110 -8.32 -11.22 16.03
C ARG A 110 -7.65 -11.56 14.71
N LEU A 111 -8.13 -10.93 13.65
CA LEU A 111 -7.53 -10.98 12.31
C LEU A 111 -7.40 -9.57 11.75
N VAL A 112 -6.20 -9.16 11.40
CA VAL A 112 -5.89 -7.91 10.71
C VAL A 112 -5.39 -8.22 9.31
N VAL A 113 -5.96 -7.58 8.30
CA VAL A 113 -5.58 -7.79 6.90
C VAL A 113 -5.12 -6.47 6.29
N LYS A 114 -3.89 -6.46 5.80
CA LYS A 114 -3.38 -5.38 4.97
C LYS A 114 -4.01 -5.47 3.59
N SER A 115 -4.81 -4.47 3.23
CA SER A 115 -5.36 -4.27 1.89
C SER A 115 -4.82 -2.97 1.28
N THR A 116 -5.40 -2.54 0.20
CA THR A 116 -4.97 -1.37 -0.56
C THR A 116 -6.17 -0.56 -1.05
N THR A 117 -6.00 0.74 -1.18
CA THR A 117 -7.00 1.60 -1.84
C THR A 117 -7.17 1.27 -3.33
N ALA A 118 -6.26 0.48 -3.92
CA ALA A 118 -6.38 0.01 -5.30
C ALA A 118 -7.68 -0.77 -5.57
N VAL A 119 -8.31 -1.34 -4.55
CA VAL A 119 -9.62 -2.01 -4.65
C VAL A 119 -10.72 -1.11 -5.21
N TYR A 120 -10.59 0.21 -5.08
CA TYR A 120 -11.53 1.17 -5.65
C TYR A 120 -11.36 1.38 -7.16
N GLY A 121 -10.21 1.03 -7.72
CA GLY A 121 -9.86 1.35 -9.09
C GLY A 121 -9.36 2.79 -9.27
N SER A 122 -9.23 3.21 -10.52
CA SER A 122 -8.92 4.57 -10.96
C SER A 122 -9.48 4.75 -12.37
N ALA A 123 -10.70 5.25 -12.48
CA ALA A 123 -11.40 5.40 -13.75
C ALA A 123 -11.90 6.86 -13.96
N PRO A 124 -12.16 7.29 -15.19
CA PRO A 124 -12.56 8.67 -15.50
C PRO A 124 -13.84 9.16 -14.80
N ARG A 125 -14.71 8.21 -14.42
CA ARG A 125 -16.02 8.50 -13.80
C ARG A 125 -16.05 8.14 -12.31
N ASP A 126 -14.90 7.90 -11.73
CA ASP A 126 -14.80 7.63 -10.29
C ASP A 126 -15.03 8.91 -9.48
N PRO A 127 -15.49 8.79 -8.22
CA PRO A 127 -15.65 9.94 -7.36
C PRO A 127 -14.30 10.62 -7.08
N ALA A 128 -14.35 11.91 -6.75
CA ALA A 128 -13.16 12.67 -6.41
C ALA A 128 -12.45 12.13 -5.15
N VAL A 129 -13.20 11.52 -4.23
CA VAL A 129 -12.72 10.92 -2.98
C VAL A 129 -13.54 9.66 -2.71
N PHE A 130 -12.87 8.57 -2.31
CA PHE A 130 -13.52 7.31 -1.97
C PHE A 130 -13.64 7.15 -0.45
N GLY A 131 -14.86 6.91 0.03
CA GLY A 131 -15.11 6.42 1.39
C GLY A 131 -15.16 4.90 1.45
N GLU A 132 -14.98 4.32 2.63
CA GLU A 132 -14.88 2.86 2.84
C GLU A 132 -16.12 2.08 2.42
N ARG A 133 -17.30 2.70 2.44
CA ARG A 133 -18.57 2.09 2.02
C ARG A 133 -18.74 2.02 0.51
N MET A 134 -17.92 2.74 -0.24
CA MET A 134 -17.99 2.73 -1.68
C MET A 134 -17.45 1.43 -2.25
N GLN A 135 -18.17 0.91 -3.24
CA GLN A 135 -17.73 -0.24 -4.03
C GLN A 135 -17.20 0.28 -5.37
N PRO A 136 -16.20 -0.37 -5.98
CA PRO A 136 -15.80 -0.03 -7.33
C PRO A 136 -17.00 -0.22 -8.27
N LYS A 137 -17.24 0.73 -9.18
CA LYS A 137 -18.30 0.63 -10.21
C LYS A 137 -18.09 -0.55 -11.15
N ALA A 138 -16.84 -0.96 -11.33
CA ALA A 138 -16.44 -2.17 -12.03
C ALA A 138 -15.24 -2.78 -11.29
N LEU A 139 -15.20 -4.10 -11.16
CA LEU A 139 -14.00 -4.78 -10.68
C LEU A 139 -12.84 -4.45 -11.63
N PRO A 140 -11.67 -4.13 -11.08
CA PRO A 140 -10.48 -3.95 -11.92
C PRO A 140 -10.32 -5.13 -12.87
N PRO A 141 -9.99 -4.91 -14.14
CA PRO A 141 -9.96 -5.99 -15.15
C PRO A 141 -8.89 -7.05 -14.90
N GLY A 142 -8.00 -6.80 -13.97
CA GLY A 142 -6.91 -7.68 -13.56
C GLY A 142 -5.99 -6.98 -12.57
N GLY A 143 -4.80 -7.53 -12.38
CA GLY A 143 -3.77 -6.91 -11.56
C GLY A 143 -3.98 -7.09 -10.06
N PHE A 144 -3.19 -6.37 -9.30
CA PHE A 144 -3.18 -6.42 -7.84
C PHE A 144 -4.49 -5.93 -7.21
N ALA A 145 -5.12 -4.91 -7.80
CA ALA A 145 -6.40 -4.39 -7.33
C ALA A 145 -7.51 -5.45 -7.33
N ARG A 146 -7.55 -6.29 -8.38
CA ARG A 146 -8.50 -7.39 -8.46
C ARG A 146 -8.21 -8.46 -7.41
N ASP A 147 -6.94 -8.82 -7.24
CA ASP A 147 -6.55 -9.80 -6.22
C ASP A 147 -6.94 -9.31 -4.82
N ALA A 148 -6.64 -8.04 -4.51
CA ALA A 148 -6.99 -7.44 -3.22
C ALA A 148 -8.50 -7.39 -2.99
N ALA A 149 -9.30 -7.07 -4.02
CA ALA A 149 -10.76 -7.08 -3.93
C ALA A 149 -11.31 -8.50 -3.71
N GLU A 150 -10.71 -9.51 -4.35
CA GLU A 150 -11.03 -10.92 -4.16
C GLU A 150 -10.69 -11.39 -2.74
N VAL A 151 -9.50 -11.05 -2.25
CA VAL A 151 -9.06 -11.29 -0.86
C VAL A 151 -10.04 -10.68 0.14
N GLU A 152 -10.42 -9.40 -0.03
CA GLU A 152 -11.43 -8.79 0.85
C GLU A 152 -12.79 -9.50 0.78
N GLY A 153 -13.14 -10.08 -0.36
CA GLY A 153 -14.34 -10.93 -0.50
C GLY A 153 -14.28 -12.16 0.42
N TYR A 154 -13.15 -12.87 0.43
CA TYR A 154 -12.92 -14.01 1.33
C TYR A 154 -12.89 -13.60 2.79
N VAL A 155 -12.25 -12.48 3.12
CA VAL A 155 -12.20 -11.94 4.49
C VAL A 155 -13.61 -11.59 5.00
N ARG A 156 -14.45 -10.97 4.16
CA ARG A 156 -15.86 -10.72 4.51
C ARG A 156 -16.65 -12.04 4.73
N GLY A 157 -16.38 -13.05 3.90
CA GLY A 157 -16.94 -14.39 4.07
C GLY A 157 -16.52 -15.04 5.40
N PHE A 158 -15.25 -14.92 5.76
CA PHE A 158 -14.71 -15.39 7.04
C PHE A 158 -15.36 -14.66 8.23
N ALA A 159 -15.41 -13.33 8.21
CA ALA A 159 -15.99 -12.53 9.29
C ALA A 159 -17.48 -12.91 9.58
N ARG A 160 -18.24 -13.29 8.55
CA ARG A 160 -19.62 -13.77 8.73
C ARG A 160 -19.70 -15.15 9.38
N ARG A 161 -18.73 -16.03 9.12
CA ARG A 161 -18.69 -17.40 9.70
C ARG A 161 -18.07 -17.45 11.09
N ARG A 162 -17.20 -16.48 11.42
CA ARG A 162 -16.50 -16.34 12.71
C ARG A 162 -16.79 -14.94 13.29
N PRO A 163 -18.04 -14.68 13.70
CA PRO A 163 -18.42 -13.39 14.31
C PRO A 163 -17.76 -13.15 15.67
N ASP A 164 -17.19 -14.18 16.27
CA ASP A 164 -16.39 -14.17 17.48
C ASP A 164 -14.97 -13.59 17.24
N VAL A 165 -14.49 -13.60 16.01
CA VAL A 165 -13.18 -13.06 15.65
C VAL A 165 -13.29 -11.59 15.26
N ALA A 166 -12.53 -10.74 15.92
CA ALA A 166 -12.42 -9.31 15.61
C ALA A 166 -11.66 -9.09 14.30
N VAL A 167 -12.37 -8.85 13.18
CA VAL A 167 -11.76 -8.68 11.85
C VAL A 167 -11.57 -7.20 11.50
N THR A 168 -10.36 -6.83 11.08
CA THR A 168 -10.01 -5.49 10.61
C THR A 168 -9.34 -5.55 9.26
N VAL A 169 -9.79 -4.74 8.30
CA VAL A 169 -9.18 -4.56 6.99
C VAL A 169 -8.67 -3.13 6.87
N LEU A 170 -7.38 -2.96 6.65
CA LEU A 170 -6.74 -1.65 6.44
C LEU A 170 -6.41 -1.47 4.95
N ARG A 171 -7.11 -0.55 4.29
CA ARG A 171 -6.89 -0.16 2.89
C ARG A 171 -5.87 0.97 2.84
N PHE A 172 -4.62 0.62 2.68
CA PHE A 172 -3.55 1.62 2.60
C PHE A 172 -3.54 2.33 1.24
N ALA A 173 -3.36 3.65 1.26
CA ALA A 173 -2.86 4.39 0.11
C ALA A 173 -1.46 3.88 -0.27
N ASN A 174 -0.84 4.45 -1.31
CA ASN A 174 0.51 4.03 -1.66
C ASN A 174 1.47 4.31 -0.49
N ILE A 175 2.00 3.24 0.10
CA ILE A 175 2.97 3.35 1.19
C ILE A 175 4.29 3.81 0.59
N LEU A 176 4.83 4.90 1.12
CA LEU A 176 6.15 5.43 0.78
C LEU A 176 6.99 5.59 2.05
N GLY A 177 8.30 5.45 1.87
CA GLY A 177 9.30 5.63 2.91
C GLY A 177 10.69 5.51 2.28
N PRO A 178 11.76 5.60 3.07
CA PRO A 178 13.14 5.49 2.58
C PRO A 178 13.40 4.25 1.74
N ASP A 179 12.89 3.10 2.21
CA ASP A 179 13.09 1.79 1.58
C ASP A 179 11.92 1.33 0.71
N GLY A 180 10.99 2.24 0.40
CA GLY A 180 9.74 1.92 -0.28
C GLY A 180 9.92 1.07 -1.54
N ASP A 181 9.59 -0.23 -1.47
CA ASP A 181 9.60 -1.16 -2.60
C ASP A 181 8.17 -1.35 -3.12
N THR A 182 7.65 -0.31 -3.77
CA THR A 182 6.31 -0.31 -4.38
C THR A 182 6.40 0.01 -5.88
N PRO A 183 5.42 -0.41 -6.69
CA PRO A 183 5.40 -0.06 -8.11
C PRO A 183 5.48 1.46 -8.35
N LEU A 184 4.85 2.25 -7.50
CA LEU A 184 4.85 3.71 -7.60
C LEU A 184 6.22 4.31 -7.22
N ALA A 185 6.88 3.77 -6.18
CA ALA A 185 8.25 4.16 -5.85
C ALA A 185 9.21 3.83 -6.99
N ALA A 186 9.07 2.66 -7.62
CA ALA A 186 9.85 2.28 -8.80
C ALA A 186 9.62 3.26 -9.97
N TYR A 187 8.38 3.68 -10.20
CA TYR A 187 8.06 4.71 -11.20
C TYR A 187 8.76 6.04 -10.89
N PHE A 188 8.69 6.51 -9.65
CA PHE A 188 9.33 7.75 -9.23
C PHE A 188 10.87 7.71 -9.28
N ARG A 189 11.48 6.53 -9.32
CA ARG A 189 12.95 6.37 -9.49
C ARG A 189 13.40 6.41 -10.95
N LEU A 190 12.49 6.46 -11.92
CA LEU A 190 12.85 6.61 -13.33
C LEU A 190 13.52 7.96 -13.57
N PRO A 191 14.54 8.05 -14.44
CA PRO A 191 15.20 9.32 -14.74
C PRO A 191 14.29 10.33 -15.43
N VAL A 192 13.31 9.85 -16.19
CA VAL A 192 12.27 10.63 -16.88
C VAL A 192 10.93 9.98 -16.60
N LEU A 193 9.92 10.77 -16.23
CA LEU A 193 8.61 10.27 -15.89
C LEU A 193 7.65 10.37 -17.09
N PRO A 194 7.24 9.25 -17.71
CA PRO A 194 6.20 9.28 -18.73
C PRO A 194 4.85 9.58 -18.09
N THR A 195 4.15 10.60 -18.56
CA THR A 195 2.85 11.05 -18.06
C THR A 195 1.78 10.94 -19.14
N ALA A 196 0.51 10.83 -18.74
CA ALA A 196 -0.60 10.85 -19.70
C ALA A 196 -0.86 12.29 -20.14
N PHE A 197 -0.80 12.54 -21.46
CA PHE A 197 -1.07 13.86 -22.04
C PHE A 197 -2.45 14.38 -21.61
N GLY A 198 -2.53 15.63 -21.16
CA GLY A 198 -3.76 16.26 -20.69
C GLY A 198 -4.26 15.79 -19.32
N HIS A 199 -3.46 15.04 -18.56
CA HIS A 199 -3.84 14.55 -17.23
C HIS A 199 -2.76 14.88 -16.19
N ASP A 200 -3.23 15.37 -15.04
CA ASP A 200 -2.38 15.60 -13.86
C ASP A 200 -3.09 15.01 -12.63
N PRO A 201 -2.93 13.69 -12.38
CA PRO A 201 -3.71 12.98 -11.38
C PRO A 201 -3.33 13.39 -9.96
N ARG A 202 -4.34 13.39 -9.07
CA ARG A 202 -4.16 13.56 -7.63
C ARG A 202 -3.70 12.24 -7.01
N LEU A 203 -2.58 12.28 -6.32
CA LEU A 203 -1.97 11.16 -5.63
C LEU A 203 -2.01 11.39 -4.12
N GLN A 204 -2.23 10.32 -3.37
CA GLN A 204 -2.23 10.32 -1.93
C GLN A 204 -1.31 9.19 -1.44
N PHE A 205 -0.57 9.48 -0.37
CA PHE A 205 0.43 8.58 0.20
C PHE A 205 0.19 8.37 1.68
N VAL A 206 0.79 7.33 2.22
CA VAL A 206 0.92 7.13 3.65
C VAL A 206 2.37 6.78 3.95
N HIS A 207 2.93 7.38 5.00
CA HIS A 207 4.28 7.06 5.42
C HIS A 207 4.35 5.65 6.00
N GLU A 208 5.45 4.94 5.77
CA GLU A 208 5.59 3.56 6.26
C GLU A 208 5.51 3.47 7.80
N ASP A 209 6.00 4.47 8.54
CA ASP A 209 5.86 4.51 10.00
C ASP A 209 4.41 4.63 10.44
N ASP A 210 3.60 5.42 9.72
CA ASP A 210 2.18 5.54 9.98
C ASP A 210 1.42 4.27 9.59
N ALA A 211 1.85 3.60 8.52
CA ALA A 211 1.29 2.30 8.13
C ALA A 211 1.57 1.23 9.21
N LEU A 212 2.78 1.20 9.75
CA LEU A 212 3.17 0.31 10.85
C LEU A 212 2.38 0.60 12.13
N GLU A 213 2.15 1.89 12.44
CA GLU A 213 1.35 2.28 13.60
C GLU A 213 -0.12 1.89 13.46
N ALA A 214 -0.73 2.09 12.29
CA ALA A 214 -2.09 1.64 12.02
C ALA A 214 -2.25 0.12 12.17
N LEU A 215 -1.28 -0.66 11.66
CA LEU A 215 -1.23 -2.11 11.84
C LEU A 215 -1.10 -2.51 13.31
N ARG A 216 -0.24 -1.83 14.07
CA ARG A 216 -0.06 -2.07 15.51
C ARG A 216 -1.36 -1.84 16.28
N LEU A 217 -2.00 -0.69 16.07
CA LEU A 217 -3.28 -0.37 16.70
C LEU A 217 -4.35 -1.43 16.37
N ALA A 218 -4.45 -1.83 15.10
CA ALA A 218 -5.38 -2.87 14.68
C ALA A 218 -5.08 -4.23 15.35
N ALA A 219 -3.82 -4.62 15.49
CA ALA A 219 -3.43 -5.88 16.13
C ALA A 219 -3.69 -5.88 17.64
N LEU A 220 -3.52 -4.74 18.33
CA LEU A 220 -3.56 -4.67 19.79
C LEU A 220 -4.93 -4.31 20.37
N GLY A 221 -5.96 -4.04 19.58
CA GLY A 221 -7.30 -3.92 20.13
C GLY A 221 -8.16 -2.78 19.58
N ALA A 222 -7.70 -2.07 18.56
CA ALA A 222 -8.53 -1.04 17.91
C ALA A 222 -9.86 -1.60 17.36
N PRO A 223 -10.88 -0.75 17.14
CA PRO A 223 -12.18 -1.15 16.63
C PRO A 223 -12.12 -1.91 15.31
N THR A 224 -12.98 -2.91 15.17
CA THR A 224 -13.09 -3.73 13.95
C THR A 224 -13.75 -2.97 12.81
N GLY A 225 -13.46 -3.38 11.57
CA GLY A 225 -14.07 -2.81 10.37
C GLY A 225 -13.10 -2.69 9.21
N THR A 226 -13.53 -1.99 8.19
CA THR A 226 -12.68 -1.62 7.05
C THR A 226 -12.37 -0.13 7.14
N TYR A 227 -11.09 0.23 7.03
CA TYR A 227 -10.61 1.59 7.17
C TYR A 227 -9.65 1.97 6.06
N ASN A 228 -9.81 3.16 5.50
CA ASN A 228 -8.82 3.77 4.64
C ASN A 228 -7.70 4.38 5.48
N VAL A 229 -6.46 4.16 5.07
CA VAL A 229 -5.26 4.66 5.74
C VAL A 229 -4.43 5.46 4.75
N ALA A 230 -4.40 6.77 4.92
CA ALA A 230 -3.68 7.71 4.06
C ALA A 230 -3.28 8.96 4.84
N GLY A 231 -2.17 9.57 4.51
CA GLY A 231 -1.78 10.89 5.01
C GLY A 231 -2.69 11.97 4.46
N ASP A 232 -2.88 13.03 5.23
CA ASP A 232 -3.69 14.17 4.82
C ASP A 232 -3.14 14.88 3.59
N GLY A 233 -4.05 15.52 2.84
CA GLY A 233 -3.71 16.24 1.63
C GLY A 233 -3.46 15.33 0.43
N VAL A 234 -3.12 15.95 -0.68
CA VAL A 234 -2.84 15.30 -1.96
C VAL A 234 -1.69 16.01 -2.66
N LEU A 235 -1.03 15.31 -3.57
CA LEU A 235 -0.07 15.90 -4.52
C LEU A 235 -0.51 15.58 -5.95
N LEU A 236 -0.36 16.56 -6.84
CA LEU A 236 -0.44 16.32 -8.27
C LEU A 236 0.82 15.60 -8.76
N LEU A 237 0.69 14.80 -9.79
CA LEU A 237 1.83 14.08 -10.38
C LEU A 237 2.93 15.07 -10.85
N SER A 238 2.54 16.20 -11.42
CA SER A 238 3.46 17.27 -11.81
C SER A 238 4.23 17.85 -10.63
N GLN A 239 3.58 18.00 -9.46
CA GLN A 239 4.24 18.45 -8.22
C GLN A 239 5.24 17.41 -7.70
N CYS A 240 4.89 16.11 -7.81
CA CYS A 240 5.82 15.03 -7.47
C CYS A 240 7.06 15.05 -8.37
N ALA A 241 6.88 15.16 -9.68
CA ALA A 241 7.96 15.21 -10.65
C ALA A 241 8.94 16.39 -10.39
N ARG A 242 8.39 17.58 -10.13
CA ARG A 242 9.19 18.78 -9.78
C ARG A 242 10.02 18.58 -8.52
N ARG A 243 9.41 18.07 -7.45
CA ARG A 243 10.11 17.82 -6.17
C ARG A 243 11.23 16.80 -6.31
N LEU A 244 11.09 15.82 -7.21
CA LEU A 244 12.12 14.82 -7.53
C LEU A 244 13.21 15.34 -8.47
N GLY A 245 13.05 16.52 -9.07
CA GLY A 245 13.96 16.99 -10.11
C GLY A 245 13.93 16.12 -11.38
N ARG A 246 12.79 15.50 -11.70
CA ARG A 246 12.64 14.58 -12.84
C ARG A 246 11.77 15.20 -13.93
N PRO A 247 12.29 15.30 -15.18
CA PRO A 247 11.52 15.80 -16.30
C PRO A 247 10.37 14.83 -16.62
N THR A 248 9.26 15.38 -17.10
CA THR A 248 8.12 14.61 -17.58
C THR A 248 8.03 14.57 -19.07
N VAL A 249 7.61 13.45 -19.64
CA VAL A 249 7.30 13.30 -21.06
C VAL A 249 5.83 12.95 -21.21
N PRO A 250 4.99 13.93 -21.64
CA PRO A 250 3.57 13.68 -21.87
C PRO A 250 3.39 12.81 -23.11
N LEU A 251 2.74 11.68 -22.93
CA LEU A 251 2.48 10.69 -23.98
C LEU A 251 0.98 10.50 -24.17
N LEU A 252 0.56 10.34 -25.42
CA LEU A 252 -0.79 9.87 -25.72
C LEU A 252 -1.02 8.46 -25.13
N ARG A 253 -2.22 8.15 -24.71
CA ARG A 253 -2.55 6.86 -24.04
C ARG A 253 -2.03 5.62 -24.78
N PRO A 254 -2.15 5.49 -26.11
CA PRO A 254 -1.59 4.33 -26.83
C PRO A 254 -0.07 4.22 -26.68
N ALA A 255 0.63 5.36 -26.75
CA ALA A 255 2.08 5.41 -26.62
C ALA A 255 2.55 5.07 -25.20
N LEU A 256 1.80 5.45 -24.15
CA LEU A 256 2.06 5.03 -22.77
C LEU A 256 2.03 3.49 -22.62
N GLY A 257 1.06 2.82 -23.26
CA GLY A 257 0.97 1.37 -23.29
C GLY A 257 2.16 0.72 -23.98
N LEU A 258 2.64 1.29 -25.09
CA LEU A 258 3.85 0.82 -25.80
C LEU A 258 5.12 1.00 -24.98
N VAL A 259 5.30 2.16 -24.35
CA VAL A 259 6.46 2.42 -23.46
C VAL A 259 6.45 1.46 -22.29
N ALA A 260 5.29 1.22 -21.69
CA ALA A 260 5.13 0.23 -20.62
C ALA A 260 5.47 -1.20 -21.10
N GLN A 261 5.12 -1.56 -22.32
CA GLN A 261 5.43 -2.85 -22.90
C GLN A 261 6.92 -3.00 -23.21
N LEU A 262 7.55 -1.98 -23.79
CA LEU A 262 8.99 -1.95 -24.06
C LEU A 262 9.81 -1.96 -22.77
N ALA A 263 9.41 -1.20 -21.77
CA ALA A 263 10.06 -1.18 -20.47
C ALA A 263 10.05 -2.57 -19.80
N ARG A 264 8.96 -3.32 -19.94
CA ARG A 264 8.88 -4.71 -19.46
C ARG A 264 9.81 -5.67 -20.20
N GLN A 265 10.10 -5.41 -21.49
CA GLN A 265 10.99 -6.26 -22.28
C GLN A 265 12.47 -5.96 -22.05
N LEU A 266 12.82 -4.73 -21.72
CA LEU A 266 14.20 -4.25 -21.67
C LEU A 266 14.87 -4.33 -20.29
N SER A 267 14.10 -4.42 -19.20
CA SER A 267 14.69 -4.44 -17.85
C SER A 267 13.80 -5.14 -16.84
N ALA A 268 14.35 -6.10 -16.11
CA ALA A 268 13.70 -6.80 -15.01
C ALA A 268 13.09 -5.89 -13.90
N PRO A 269 13.62 -4.68 -13.57
CA PRO A 269 12.96 -3.75 -12.66
C PRO A 269 11.73 -3.04 -13.24
N ALA A 270 11.58 -2.97 -14.55
CA ALA A 270 10.49 -2.24 -15.20
C ALA A 270 9.14 -2.99 -15.14
N ASP A 271 9.15 -4.29 -14.88
CA ASP A 271 7.93 -5.07 -14.59
C ASP A 271 7.18 -4.51 -13.37
N ARG A 272 7.88 -3.79 -12.49
CA ARG A 272 7.35 -3.15 -11.29
C ARG A 272 6.66 -1.81 -11.55
N ALA A 273 7.11 -1.06 -12.57
CA ALA A 273 6.72 0.34 -12.78
C ALA A 273 5.44 0.54 -13.63
N PHE A 274 5.05 -0.43 -14.47
CA PHE A 274 4.05 -0.22 -15.52
C PHE A 274 3.05 -1.36 -15.68
N SER A 275 2.27 -1.64 -14.63
CA SER A 275 1.04 -2.41 -14.81
C SER A 275 -0.07 -1.54 -15.42
N GLN A 276 -1.08 -2.15 -16.03
CA GLN A 276 -2.26 -1.41 -16.53
C GLN A 276 -2.95 -0.62 -15.41
N GLU A 277 -2.97 -1.17 -14.20
CA GLU A 277 -3.50 -0.55 -13.00
C GLU A 277 -2.68 0.69 -12.59
N GLN A 278 -1.35 0.58 -12.66
CA GLN A 278 -0.45 1.71 -12.40
C GLN A 278 -0.67 2.85 -13.42
N LEU A 279 -0.85 2.51 -14.70
CA LEU A 279 -1.15 3.50 -15.74
C LEU A 279 -2.49 4.19 -15.50
N GLN A 280 -3.52 3.46 -15.03
CA GLN A 280 -4.79 4.07 -14.65
C GLN A 280 -4.64 5.03 -13.47
N LEU A 281 -3.88 4.65 -12.43
CA LEU A 281 -3.57 5.52 -11.30
C LEU A 281 -2.83 6.78 -11.76
N LEU A 282 -1.82 6.65 -12.62
CA LEU A 282 -1.05 7.75 -13.17
C LEU A 282 -1.81 8.61 -14.19
N THR A 283 -3.02 8.21 -14.57
CA THR A 283 -3.90 8.98 -15.46
C THR A 283 -5.04 9.65 -14.69
N HIS A 284 -5.69 8.95 -13.78
CA HIS A 284 -6.92 9.40 -13.13
C HIS A 284 -6.76 9.73 -11.65
N GLY A 285 -5.66 9.26 -11.02
CA GLY A 285 -5.43 9.41 -9.59
C GLY A 285 -6.34 8.54 -8.73
N ARG A 286 -6.18 8.68 -7.43
CA ARG A 286 -7.06 8.10 -6.42
C ARG A 286 -6.82 8.79 -5.09
N VAL A 287 -7.91 9.24 -4.46
CA VAL A 287 -7.91 9.88 -3.15
C VAL A 287 -8.97 9.21 -2.29
N VAL A 288 -8.68 8.98 -1.03
CA VAL A 288 -9.58 8.35 -0.07
C VAL A 288 -9.87 9.26 1.11
N ASP A 289 -11.08 9.13 1.66
CA ASP A 289 -11.46 9.73 2.93
C ASP A 289 -10.96 8.85 4.08
N THR A 290 -10.41 9.47 5.12
CA THR A 290 -9.87 8.81 6.32
C THR A 290 -10.63 9.19 7.59
N ALA A 291 -11.79 9.83 7.48
CA ALA A 291 -12.58 10.28 8.63
C ALA A 291 -12.94 9.12 9.56
N GLN A 292 -13.36 7.96 9.02
CA GLN A 292 -13.67 6.79 9.85
C GLN A 292 -12.50 6.29 10.68
N LEU A 293 -11.28 6.37 10.15
CA LEU A 293 -10.08 6.00 10.90
C LEU A 293 -9.91 6.94 12.10
N ARG A 294 -10.01 8.26 11.90
CA ARG A 294 -9.90 9.25 12.98
C ARG A 294 -10.97 9.08 14.04
N ASP A 295 -12.23 8.98 13.59
CA ASP A 295 -13.38 8.94 14.49
C ASP A 295 -13.41 7.69 15.35
N ARG A 296 -13.02 6.54 14.78
CA ARG A 296 -13.13 5.25 15.46
C ARG A 296 -11.86 4.79 16.16
N TYR A 297 -10.68 5.09 15.59
CA TYR A 297 -9.41 4.75 16.21
C TYR A 297 -8.90 5.84 17.15
N GLY A 298 -9.47 7.08 17.08
CA GLY A 298 -8.90 8.24 17.77
C GLY A 298 -7.47 8.54 17.31
N TRP A 299 -7.11 8.16 16.08
CA TRP A 299 -5.78 8.28 15.53
C TRP A 299 -5.81 8.67 14.06
N ALA A 300 -4.82 9.45 13.64
CA ALA A 300 -4.56 9.80 12.25
C ALA A 300 -3.07 9.66 11.95
N PRO A 301 -2.69 9.43 10.68
CA PRO A 301 -1.31 9.50 10.25
C PRO A 301 -0.63 10.80 10.70
N ARG A 302 0.60 10.69 11.19
CA ARG A 302 1.38 11.84 11.69
C ARG A 302 1.91 12.70 10.56
N ARG A 303 2.22 12.06 9.42
CA ARG A 303 2.75 12.73 8.24
C ARG A 303 1.65 12.90 7.20
N THR A 304 1.55 14.11 6.68
CA THR A 304 0.72 14.43 5.52
C THR A 304 1.26 13.76 4.25
N THR A 305 0.46 13.71 3.20
CA THR A 305 0.92 13.27 1.87
C THR A 305 2.11 14.08 1.35
N PRO A 306 2.16 15.43 1.45
CA PRO A 306 3.32 16.22 1.08
C PRO A 306 4.59 15.91 1.90
N GLU A 307 4.46 15.71 3.21
CA GLU A 307 5.58 15.37 4.11
C GLU A 307 6.11 13.96 3.83
N THR A 308 5.22 13.00 3.64
CA THR A 308 5.57 11.62 3.24
C THR A 308 6.37 11.62 1.95
N PHE A 309 5.93 12.42 0.97
CA PHE A 309 6.63 12.52 -0.31
C PHE A 309 7.96 13.26 -0.18
N ALA A 310 8.06 14.27 0.68
CA ALA A 310 9.31 14.98 0.95
C ALA A 310 10.37 14.05 1.58
N ASP A 311 9.95 13.20 2.51
CA ASP A 311 10.83 12.17 3.10
C ASP A 311 11.31 11.17 2.04
N PHE A 312 10.42 10.68 1.19
CA PHE A 312 10.80 9.82 0.06
C PHE A 312 11.80 10.48 -0.89
N VAL A 313 11.61 11.78 -1.20
CA VAL A 313 12.55 12.54 -2.04
C VAL A 313 13.93 12.65 -1.39
N ALA A 314 13.99 12.93 -0.08
CA ALA A 314 15.25 13.06 0.67
C ALA A 314 16.11 11.78 0.63
N HIS A 315 15.46 10.61 0.53
CA HIS A 315 16.13 9.31 0.46
C HIS A 315 16.25 8.76 -0.98
N SER A 316 15.76 9.50 -1.97
CA SER A 316 15.87 9.12 -3.38
C SER A 316 17.13 9.69 -4.02
N SER A 317 17.67 8.99 -5.02
CA SER A 317 18.74 9.54 -5.83
C SER A 317 18.29 10.84 -6.51
N PRO A 318 19.12 11.90 -6.50
CA PRO A 318 18.78 13.16 -7.16
C PRO A 318 18.35 12.96 -8.60
N GLY A 319 17.35 13.71 -9.03
CA GLY A 319 16.93 13.74 -10.42
C GLY A 319 17.98 14.39 -11.33
N PRO A 320 17.91 14.22 -12.65
CA PRO A 320 18.85 14.76 -13.61
C PRO A 320 18.84 16.30 -13.70
N LEU A 321 17.79 16.94 -13.19
CA LEU A 321 17.63 18.39 -13.21
C LEU A 321 17.37 18.94 -11.80
N PRO A 322 18.00 20.07 -11.41
CA PRO A 322 17.65 20.73 -10.16
C PRO A 322 16.17 21.14 -10.16
N PRO A 323 15.43 20.93 -9.07
CA PRO A 323 14.00 21.25 -8.96
C PRO A 323 13.68 22.70 -9.36
N GLU A 324 14.55 23.64 -9.02
CA GLU A 324 14.42 25.07 -9.34
C GLU A 324 14.40 25.35 -10.85
N ARG A 325 15.21 24.62 -11.65
CA ARG A 325 15.22 24.76 -13.11
C ARG A 325 13.96 24.21 -13.75
N LEU A 326 13.40 23.12 -13.22
CA LEU A 326 12.13 22.57 -13.70
C LEU A 326 10.98 23.53 -13.43
N THR A 327 10.95 24.16 -12.25
CA THR A 327 9.95 25.17 -11.91
C THR A 327 10.03 26.37 -12.86
N ALA A 328 11.24 26.91 -13.08
CA ALA A 328 11.44 28.05 -13.97
C ALA A 328 11.04 27.77 -15.44
N VAL A 329 11.29 26.56 -15.94
CA VAL A 329 10.88 26.15 -17.30
C VAL A 329 9.35 25.99 -17.39
N THR A 330 8.71 25.40 -16.38
CA THR A 330 7.27 25.21 -16.36
C THR A 330 6.54 26.54 -16.27
N ASP A 331 7.02 27.46 -15.45
CA ASP A 331 6.42 28.80 -15.28
C ASP A 331 6.58 29.65 -16.57
N ARG A 332 7.72 29.53 -17.25
CA ARG A 332 7.91 30.17 -18.56
C ARG A 332 6.98 29.63 -19.64
N LEU A 333 6.78 28.31 -19.68
CA LEU A 333 5.87 27.68 -20.63
C LEU A 333 4.40 28.02 -20.32
N ALA A 334 4.00 28.05 -19.06
CA ALA A 334 2.68 28.49 -18.63
C ALA A 334 2.41 29.95 -18.99
N GLY A 335 3.39 30.83 -18.78
CA GLY A 335 3.33 32.23 -19.19
C GLY A 335 3.20 32.43 -20.70
N LEU A 336 3.82 31.55 -21.52
CA LEU A 336 3.71 31.60 -22.98
C LEU A 336 2.37 31.06 -23.51
N LEU A 337 1.71 30.17 -22.75
CA LEU A 337 0.43 29.57 -23.13
C LEU A 337 -0.79 30.34 -22.58
N GLY A 338 -0.57 31.43 -21.84
CA GLY A 338 -1.63 32.32 -21.38
C GLY A 338 -2.54 31.74 -20.28
N GLU A 339 -2.11 30.70 -19.57
CA GLU A 339 -2.84 30.20 -18.43
C GLU A 339 -2.67 31.09 -17.19
N PRO A 340 -3.74 31.43 -16.46
CA PRO A 340 -3.64 32.27 -15.27
C PRO A 340 -2.81 31.57 -14.19
N HIS A 341 -1.79 32.27 -13.73
CA HIS A 341 -0.98 31.92 -12.60
C HIS A 341 -1.85 31.70 -11.35
N HIS A 342 -2.01 30.46 -10.90
CA HIS A 342 -2.48 30.20 -9.55
C HIS A 342 -1.28 30.34 -8.60
N PRO A 343 -1.25 31.41 -7.80
CA PRO A 343 -0.21 31.51 -6.78
C PRO A 343 -0.40 30.36 -5.78
N THR A 344 0.69 29.71 -5.46
CA THR A 344 0.80 28.75 -4.36
C THR A 344 0.60 29.52 -3.06
N ASP A 345 -0.62 29.87 -2.71
CA ASP A 345 -0.96 30.36 -1.38
C ASP A 345 -1.03 29.17 -0.44
N THR A 346 0.00 29.11 0.37
CA THR A 346 0.01 28.35 1.62
C THR A 346 -0.92 29.07 2.60
N GLN A 347 -2.22 29.04 2.37
CA GLN A 347 -3.17 29.46 3.38
C GLN A 347 -3.58 28.25 4.21
N GLU A 348 -3.09 28.27 5.43
CA GLU A 348 -3.58 27.50 6.56
C GLU A 348 -5.11 27.61 6.64
N LEU A 349 -5.81 26.57 6.24
CA LEU A 349 -7.20 26.38 6.61
C LEU A 349 -7.24 26.01 8.10
N ARG A 350 -7.39 27.01 8.96
CA ARG A 350 -7.80 26.80 10.35
C ARG A 350 -9.24 26.27 10.35
N PRO A 351 -9.55 25.25 11.12
CA PRO A 351 -10.92 24.76 11.26
C PRO A 351 -11.72 25.75 12.12
N ARG A 352 -12.94 26.06 11.68
CA ARG A 352 -14.00 26.57 12.53
C ARG A 352 -14.81 25.40 13.08
#